data_43b5ffe3f171195192037e08e8047ad5
#
_entry.id   43b5ffe3f171195192037e08e8047ad5
#
_cell.length_a   1.000
_cell.length_b   1.000
_cell.length_c   1.000
_cell.angle_alpha   90.00
_cell.angle_beta   90.00
_cell.angle_gamma   90.00
#
_symmetry.space_group_name_H-M   'P 1'
#
loop_
_entity.id
_entity.type
_entity.pdbx_description
1 polymer ?
#
loop_
_entity_poly.entity_id
_entity_poly.type
_entity_poly.pdbx_seq_one_letter_code
_entity_poly.pdbx_strand_id
1 'polypeptide(L)'
;MKYILMHKDIPVCEIEISDASFSIENVSKIYNPEHIPLGLSENEKINLRKFNKWYKGRSIPASRQGLANALDIIGVTHQDELILKCYGLSLSDQYWFKPNDVNLQWKDINFFDNDFSEDVGNALFGTPTKSDSFSLISPDNTSDGWLKKKWTIIDGKRCLIKSGSAPFFQEPLNEKIASILQ
;
A
#
# COMPACT_ATOMS: atom_id res chain seq x y z
N MET A 1 0.81 14.09 -12.52
CA MET A 1 -0.58 13.64 -12.12
C MET A 1 -1.06 14.42 -10.90
N LYS A 2 -2.39 14.74 -10.80
CA LYS A 2 -2.97 15.47 -9.65
C LYS A 2 -3.85 14.56 -8.81
N TYR A 3 -3.64 14.58 -7.50
CA TYR A 3 -4.38 13.79 -6.52
C TYR A 3 -4.77 14.64 -5.32
N ILE A 4 -5.77 14.17 -4.57
CA ILE A 4 -6.09 14.67 -3.22
C ILE A 4 -5.69 13.57 -2.24
N LEU A 5 -4.80 13.89 -1.28
CA LEU A 5 -4.64 13.06 -0.10
C LEU A 5 -5.92 13.12 0.71
N MET A 6 -6.50 11.97 0.97
CA MET A 6 -7.71 11.80 1.76
C MET A 6 -7.42 11.07 3.07
N HIS A 7 -8.16 11.40 4.13
CA HIS A 7 -8.26 10.60 5.35
C HIS A 7 -9.72 10.16 5.48
N LYS A 8 -10.03 8.92 5.10
CA LYS A 8 -11.41 8.49 4.82
C LYS A 8 -12.09 9.43 3.81
N ASP A 9 -13.20 10.05 4.18
CA ASP A 9 -13.95 10.99 3.34
C ASP A 9 -13.49 12.45 3.48
N ILE A 10 -12.49 12.73 4.32
CA ILE A 10 -11.98 14.08 4.60
C ILE A 10 -10.82 14.40 3.66
N PRO A 11 -10.92 15.41 2.78
CA PRO A 11 -9.81 15.86 1.95
C PRO A 11 -8.75 16.54 2.84
N VAL A 12 -7.50 16.12 2.72
CA VAL A 12 -6.38 16.65 3.52
C VAL A 12 -5.62 17.73 2.77
N CYS A 13 -5.09 17.39 1.60
CA CYS A 13 -4.37 18.34 0.74
C CYS A 13 -4.34 17.88 -0.72
N GLU A 14 -4.17 18.84 -1.63
CA GLU A 14 -3.87 18.56 -3.05
C GLU A 14 -2.38 18.34 -3.24
N ILE A 15 -2.04 17.31 -4.01
CA ILE A 15 -0.67 16.93 -4.33
C ILE A 15 -0.48 16.74 -5.83
N GLU A 16 0.72 17.01 -6.28
CA GLU A 16 1.19 16.70 -7.63
C GLU A 16 2.26 15.61 -7.54
N ILE A 17 2.03 14.52 -8.27
CA ILE A 17 2.94 13.37 -8.33
C ILE A 17 3.55 13.31 -9.72
N SER A 18 4.86 13.14 -9.80
CA SER A 18 5.62 12.96 -11.04
C SER A 18 5.22 11.69 -11.76
N ASP A 19 4.98 11.76 -13.06
CA ASP A 19 4.71 10.60 -13.91
C ASP A 19 5.94 9.72 -14.12
N ALA A 20 7.14 10.33 -14.01
CA ALA A 20 8.40 9.63 -14.26
C ALA A 20 8.98 8.97 -13.01
N SER A 21 8.91 9.64 -11.84
CA SER A 21 9.54 9.17 -10.60
C SER A 21 8.57 8.67 -9.55
N PHE A 22 7.26 8.81 -9.79
CA PHE A 22 6.20 8.52 -8.82
C PHE A 22 6.44 9.20 -7.45
N SER A 23 7.08 10.38 -7.47
CA SER A 23 7.37 11.16 -6.26
C SER A 23 6.42 12.35 -6.16
N ILE A 24 6.09 12.76 -4.94
CA ILE A 24 5.33 14.00 -4.69
C ILE A 24 6.25 15.18 -4.98
N GLU A 25 5.88 16.00 -5.95
CA GLU A 25 6.64 17.19 -6.38
C GLU A 25 6.14 18.46 -5.70
N ASN A 26 4.84 18.53 -5.42
CA ASN A 26 4.22 19.72 -4.87
C ASN A 26 3.01 19.39 -3.98
N VAL A 27 2.72 20.29 -3.03
CA VAL A 27 1.48 20.38 -2.27
C VAL A 27 0.88 21.75 -2.57
N SER A 28 -0.17 21.78 -3.39
CA SER A 28 -0.73 23.04 -3.90
C SER A 28 -1.74 23.67 -2.93
N LYS A 29 -2.47 22.86 -2.15
CA LYS A 29 -3.50 23.34 -1.24
C LYS A 29 -3.66 22.41 -0.05
N ILE A 30 -3.82 22.97 1.14
CA ILE A 30 -4.17 22.24 2.37
C ILE A 30 -5.63 22.57 2.70
N TYR A 31 -6.45 21.53 2.89
CA TYR A 31 -7.87 21.67 3.24
C TYR A 31 -8.09 21.49 4.74
N ASN A 32 -7.53 20.43 5.32
CA ASN A 32 -7.72 20.06 6.72
C ASN A 32 -6.36 19.72 7.36
N PRO A 33 -5.65 20.71 7.92
CA PRO A 33 -4.29 20.53 8.46
C PRO A 33 -4.25 19.57 9.65
N GLU A 34 -5.32 19.43 10.42
CA GLU A 34 -5.46 18.51 11.56
C GLU A 34 -5.48 17.03 11.12
N HIS A 35 -5.75 16.76 9.84
CA HIS A 35 -5.74 15.43 9.26
C HIS A 35 -4.43 15.09 8.53
N ILE A 36 -3.43 15.98 8.54
CA ILE A 36 -2.12 15.66 7.98
C ILE A 36 -1.49 14.51 8.78
N PRO A 37 -0.95 13.45 8.12
CA PRO A 37 -0.27 12.38 8.83
C PRO A 37 0.81 12.89 9.78
N LEU A 38 0.90 12.30 10.97
CA LEU A 38 1.79 12.75 12.05
C LEU A 38 3.25 12.86 11.57
N GLY A 39 3.89 13.97 11.92
CA GLY A 39 5.30 14.23 11.62
C GLY A 39 5.57 14.76 10.21
N LEU A 40 4.55 14.94 9.36
CA LEU A 40 4.73 15.50 8.01
C LEU A 40 4.72 17.02 7.97
N SER A 41 4.15 17.69 8.97
CA SER A 41 4.15 19.15 9.06
C SER A 41 5.23 19.67 10.00
N GLU A 42 5.83 20.81 9.62
CA GLU A 42 6.74 21.60 10.43
C GLU A 42 6.35 23.07 10.28
N ASN A 43 6.14 23.77 11.40
CA ASN A 43 5.74 25.18 11.40
C ASN A 43 4.54 25.45 10.45
N GLU A 44 3.49 24.65 10.56
CA GLU A 44 2.25 24.73 9.76
C GLU A 44 2.43 24.48 8.25
N LYS A 45 3.62 24.06 7.81
CA LYS A 45 3.90 23.72 6.41
C LYS A 45 4.21 22.23 6.28
N ILE A 46 3.77 21.63 5.17
CA ILE A 46 4.12 20.24 4.86
C ILE A 46 5.58 20.19 4.41
N ASN A 47 6.36 19.35 5.09
CA ASN A 47 7.73 19.05 4.70
C ASN A 47 7.72 18.00 3.57
N LEU A 48 7.96 18.43 2.33
CA LEU A 48 7.93 17.55 1.14
C LEU A 48 8.87 16.35 1.24
N ARG A 49 10.04 16.50 1.87
CA ARG A 49 10.98 15.38 2.06
C ARG A 49 10.40 14.31 2.98
N LYS A 50 9.79 14.72 4.09
CA LYS A 50 9.12 13.81 5.02
C LYS A 50 7.89 13.18 4.37
N PHE A 51 7.14 13.96 3.60
CA PHE A 51 5.97 13.46 2.89
C PHE A 51 6.35 12.40 1.85
N ASN A 52 7.37 12.66 1.03
CA ASN A 52 7.88 11.66 0.10
C ASN A 52 8.40 10.41 0.81
N LYS A 53 9.08 10.55 1.95
CA LYS A 53 9.52 9.40 2.75
C LYS A 53 8.34 8.58 3.25
N TRP A 54 7.29 9.22 3.76
CA TRP A 54 6.06 8.55 4.20
C TRP A 54 5.33 7.88 3.04
N TYR A 55 5.16 8.59 1.92
CA TYR A 55 4.51 8.09 0.71
C TYR A 55 5.24 6.86 0.15
N LYS A 56 6.56 6.96 -0.07
CA LYS A 56 7.38 5.84 -0.58
C LYS A 56 7.51 4.71 0.43
N GLY A 57 7.42 5.00 1.72
CA GLY A 57 7.35 3.97 2.77
C GLY A 57 6.09 3.11 2.71
N ARG A 58 5.08 3.50 1.92
CA ARG A 58 3.89 2.68 1.63
C ARG A 58 4.12 1.69 0.48
N SER A 59 5.20 1.84 -0.27
CA SER A 59 5.57 0.93 -1.35
C SER A 59 6.10 -0.39 -0.82
N ILE A 60 6.01 -1.42 -1.65
CA ILE A 60 6.67 -2.70 -1.38
C ILE A 60 8.19 -2.44 -1.36
N PRO A 61 8.93 -2.85 -0.30
CA PRO A 61 10.37 -2.64 -0.27
C PRO A 61 11.08 -3.32 -1.45
N ALA A 62 12.01 -2.60 -2.08
CA ALA A 62 12.81 -3.17 -3.18
C ALA A 62 13.58 -4.44 -2.80
N SER A 63 13.87 -4.61 -1.49
CA SER A 63 14.52 -5.80 -0.94
C SER A 63 13.58 -6.99 -0.75
N ARG A 64 12.27 -6.85 -1.00
CA ARG A 64 11.34 -7.97 -0.81
C ARG A 64 11.69 -9.15 -1.69
N GLN A 65 11.75 -10.33 -1.09
CA GLN A 65 12.04 -11.57 -1.79
C GLN A 65 11.00 -11.85 -2.89
N GLY A 66 11.46 -12.05 -4.13
CA GLY A 66 10.63 -12.37 -5.29
C GLY A 66 9.93 -11.17 -5.95
N LEU A 67 10.22 -9.93 -5.52
CA LEU A 67 9.57 -8.73 -6.06
C LEU A 67 9.76 -8.57 -7.58
N ALA A 68 10.97 -8.75 -8.10
CA ALA A 68 11.25 -8.59 -9.53
C ALA A 68 10.35 -9.50 -10.40
N ASN A 69 10.29 -10.79 -10.06
CA ASN A 69 9.43 -11.73 -10.76
C ASN A 69 7.93 -11.39 -10.62
N ALA A 70 7.52 -10.88 -9.46
CA ALA A 70 6.14 -10.46 -9.26
C ALA A 70 5.80 -9.24 -10.12
N LEU A 71 6.67 -8.25 -10.23
CA LEU A 71 6.47 -7.06 -11.07
C LEU A 71 6.35 -7.45 -12.56
N ASP A 72 7.17 -8.40 -13.03
CA ASP A 72 7.08 -8.93 -14.40
C ASP A 72 5.71 -9.59 -14.66
N ILE A 73 5.22 -10.42 -13.72
CA ILE A 73 3.90 -11.07 -13.82
C ILE A 73 2.78 -10.02 -13.82
N ILE A 74 2.90 -8.97 -12.98
CA ILE A 74 1.91 -7.89 -12.85
C ILE A 74 1.96 -6.94 -14.04
N GLY A 75 3.04 -6.92 -14.82
CA GLY A 75 3.24 -6.00 -15.94
C GLY A 75 3.51 -4.55 -15.50
N VAL A 76 4.18 -4.36 -14.35
CA VAL A 76 4.51 -3.07 -13.77
C VAL A 76 6.03 -2.92 -13.70
N THR A 77 6.55 -1.78 -14.14
CA THR A 77 8.00 -1.54 -14.22
C THR A 77 8.61 -1.02 -12.93
N HIS A 78 7.81 -0.37 -12.08
CA HIS A 78 8.28 0.24 -10.84
C HIS A 78 7.31 0.00 -9.68
N GLN A 79 7.84 -0.44 -8.53
CA GLN A 79 7.02 -0.76 -7.36
C GLN A 79 6.18 0.42 -6.84
N ASP A 80 6.68 1.66 -6.97
CA ASP A 80 5.94 2.85 -6.52
C ASP A 80 4.68 3.12 -7.36
N GLU A 81 4.63 2.59 -8.60
CA GLU A 81 3.42 2.64 -9.44
C GLU A 81 2.27 1.87 -8.80
N LEU A 82 2.57 0.77 -8.10
CA LEU A 82 1.56 -0.04 -7.41
C LEU A 82 0.79 0.73 -6.33
N ILE A 83 1.44 1.74 -5.70
CA ILE A 83 0.76 2.59 -4.73
C ILE A 83 -0.44 3.28 -5.38
N LEU A 84 -0.23 3.87 -6.57
CA LEU A 84 -1.28 4.63 -7.28
C LEU A 84 -2.33 3.71 -7.91
N LYS A 85 -1.95 2.50 -8.33
CA LYS A 85 -2.86 1.50 -8.89
C LYS A 85 -3.92 1.01 -7.89
N CYS A 86 -3.65 1.07 -6.59
CA CYS A 86 -4.62 0.79 -5.52
C CYS A 86 -5.00 2.04 -4.71
N TYR A 87 -4.86 3.23 -5.29
CA TYR A 87 -5.15 4.51 -4.62
C TYR A 87 -4.38 4.73 -3.32
N GLY A 88 -3.25 4.06 -3.12
CA GLY A 88 -2.49 4.09 -1.88
C GLY A 88 -3.21 3.49 -0.68
N LEU A 89 -4.30 2.76 -0.88
CA LEU A 89 -5.05 2.10 0.18
C LEU A 89 -4.20 1.08 0.93
N SER A 90 -4.38 1.01 2.24
CA SER A 90 -3.66 0.09 3.12
C SER A 90 -4.58 -0.44 4.21
N LEU A 91 -4.23 -1.59 4.80
CA LEU A 91 -4.84 -2.08 6.03
C LEU A 91 -4.16 -1.56 7.31
N SER A 92 -3.11 -0.76 7.17
CA SER A 92 -2.37 -0.17 8.31
C SER A 92 -2.85 1.22 8.71
N ASP A 93 -3.53 1.94 7.82
CA ASP A 93 -4.11 3.26 8.10
C ASP A 93 -5.30 3.55 7.18
N GLN A 94 -5.85 4.76 7.25
CA GLN A 94 -7.07 5.18 6.55
C GLN A 94 -6.80 6.33 5.56
N TYR A 95 -5.55 6.51 5.14
CA TYR A 95 -5.16 7.48 4.12
C TYR A 95 -5.17 6.85 2.74
N TRP A 96 -5.56 7.67 1.72
CA TRP A 96 -5.56 7.26 0.33
C TRP A 96 -5.41 8.45 -0.61
N PHE A 97 -5.09 8.18 -1.89
CA PHE A 97 -4.83 9.16 -2.92
C PHE A 97 -5.97 9.14 -3.94
N LYS A 98 -6.87 10.10 -3.84
CA LYS A 98 -8.00 10.25 -4.75
C LYS A 98 -7.55 10.97 -6.02
N PRO A 99 -7.66 10.38 -7.23
CA PRO A 99 -7.46 11.13 -8.47
C PRO A 99 -8.49 12.26 -8.57
N ASN A 100 -8.08 13.43 -9.09
CA ASN A 100 -8.96 14.60 -9.15
C ASN A 100 -10.17 14.43 -10.09
N ASP A 101 -10.03 13.59 -11.10
CA ASP A 101 -10.99 13.33 -12.16
C ASP A 101 -11.96 12.16 -11.86
N VAL A 102 -11.82 11.51 -10.71
CA VAL A 102 -12.61 10.32 -10.36
C VAL A 102 -13.51 10.58 -9.15
N ASN A 103 -14.79 10.24 -9.29
CA ASN A 103 -15.74 10.32 -8.17
C ASN A 103 -15.73 9.02 -7.36
N LEU A 104 -14.76 8.89 -6.44
CA LEU A 104 -14.63 7.78 -5.51
C LEU A 104 -14.94 8.22 -4.09
N GLN A 105 -15.51 7.32 -3.28
CA GLN A 105 -15.78 7.51 -1.84
C GLN A 105 -15.06 6.40 -1.05
N TRP A 106 -14.65 6.72 0.16
CA TRP A 106 -13.97 5.79 1.06
C TRP A 106 -14.74 4.47 1.26
N LYS A 107 -16.05 4.57 1.47
CA LYS A 107 -16.90 3.38 1.72
C LYS A 107 -16.88 2.38 0.57
N ASP A 108 -16.62 2.82 -0.67
CA ASP A 108 -16.70 1.98 -1.87
C ASP A 108 -15.38 1.25 -2.18
N ILE A 109 -14.26 1.71 -1.60
CA ILE A 109 -12.92 1.25 -1.99
C ILE A 109 -12.02 0.78 -0.84
N ASN A 110 -12.35 1.09 0.41
CA ASN A 110 -11.49 0.74 1.53
C ASN A 110 -11.37 -0.78 1.72
N PHE A 111 -10.21 -1.24 2.18
CA PHE A 111 -9.95 -2.67 2.41
C PHE A 111 -10.46 -3.19 3.75
N PHE A 112 -11.02 -2.33 4.61
CA PHE A 112 -11.58 -2.74 5.90
C PHE A 112 -12.98 -3.35 5.76
N ASP A 113 -13.80 -2.81 4.85
CA ASP A 113 -15.19 -3.18 4.67
C ASP A 113 -15.44 -3.93 3.35
N ASN A 114 -14.60 -3.67 2.32
CA ASN A 114 -14.74 -4.28 1.00
C ASN A 114 -13.75 -5.43 0.81
N ASP A 115 -14.11 -6.38 -0.06
CA ASP A 115 -13.21 -7.41 -0.54
C ASP A 115 -12.11 -6.81 -1.42
N PHE A 116 -11.01 -7.52 -1.56
CA PHE A 116 -9.87 -7.12 -2.36
C PHE A 116 -9.33 -8.30 -3.19
N SER A 117 -8.57 -7.98 -4.25
CA SER A 117 -7.93 -9.02 -5.06
C SER A 117 -6.72 -9.62 -4.36
N GLU A 118 -6.57 -10.93 -4.49
CA GLU A 118 -5.39 -11.69 -4.04
C GLU A 118 -4.33 -11.84 -5.15
N ASP A 119 -4.56 -11.32 -6.37
CA ASP A 119 -3.67 -11.55 -7.51
C ASP A 119 -2.26 -11.03 -7.26
N VAL A 120 -2.13 -9.80 -6.77
CA VAL A 120 -0.84 -9.20 -6.41
C VAL A 120 -0.16 -9.99 -5.30
N GLY A 121 -0.91 -10.34 -4.26
CA GLY A 121 -0.43 -11.15 -3.15
C GLY A 121 0.06 -12.53 -3.61
N ASN A 122 -0.69 -13.19 -4.51
CA ASN A 122 -0.29 -14.47 -5.09
C ASN A 122 0.99 -14.35 -5.91
N ALA A 123 1.12 -13.33 -6.76
CA ALA A 123 2.34 -13.06 -7.52
C ALA A 123 3.55 -12.83 -6.59
N LEU A 124 3.40 -11.99 -5.55
CA LEU A 124 4.44 -11.71 -4.55
C LEU A 124 4.82 -12.94 -3.71
N PHE A 125 3.84 -13.78 -3.40
CA PHE A 125 4.07 -15.00 -2.63
C PHE A 125 4.69 -16.13 -3.47
N GLY A 126 4.50 -16.07 -4.80
CA GLY A 126 4.95 -17.09 -5.75
C GLY A 126 3.96 -18.25 -5.90
N THR A 127 2.67 -17.98 -5.69
CA THR A 127 1.57 -18.92 -5.94
C THR A 127 0.92 -18.61 -7.29
N PRO A 128 0.38 -19.61 -8.02
CA PRO A 128 -0.30 -19.37 -9.28
C PRO A 128 -1.49 -18.43 -9.10
N THR A 129 -1.63 -17.47 -10.01
CA THR A 129 -2.86 -16.67 -10.13
C THR A 129 -3.90 -17.47 -10.91
N LYS A 130 -5.16 -17.38 -10.48
CA LYS A 130 -6.25 -18.19 -11.06
C LYS A 130 -7.10 -17.43 -12.08
N SER A 131 -6.82 -16.15 -12.31
CA SER A 131 -7.69 -15.24 -13.05
C SER A 131 -7.13 -14.94 -14.45
N ASP A 132 -8.00 -14.93 -15.46
CA ASP A 132 -7.69 -14.42 -16.81
C ASP A 132 -7.62 -12.88 -16.84
N SER A 133 -8.15 -12.21 -15.80
CA SER A 133 -8.06 -10.76 -15.60
C SER A 133 -7.38 -10.46 -14.27
N PHE A 134 -6.21 -9.81 -14.32
CA PHE A 134 -5.43 -9.45 -13.15
C PHE A 134 -5.93 -8.14 -12.52
N SER A 135 -6.33 -8.17 -11.24
CA SER A 135 -6.75 -6.97 -10.52
C SER A 135 -5.64 -6.46 -9.61
N LEU A 136 -5.34 -5.15 -9.72
CA LEU A 136 -4.35 -4.46 -8.92
C LEU A 136 -4.92 -3.82 -7.64
N ILE A 137 -6.22 -3.98 -7.36
CA ILE A 137 -6.84 -3.47 -6.12
C ILE A 137 -6.58 -4.46 -5.00
N SER A 138 -5.44 -4.30 -4.35
CA SER A 138 -4.94 -5.21 -3.32
C SER A 138 -4.17 -4.48 -2.23
N PRO A 139 -4.37 -4.81 -0.93
CA PRO A 139 -3.58 -4.25 0.17
C PRO A 139 -2.10 -4.68 0.12
N ASP A 140 -1.77 -5.68 -0.69
CA ASP A 140 -0.40 -6.14 -0.89
C ASP A 140 0.48 -5.08 -1.55
N ASN A 141 -0.11 -4.17 -2.34
CA ASN A 141 0.60 -3.06 -3.01
C ASN A 141 1.26 -2.09 -2.04
N THR A 142 0.77 -2.02 -0.80
CA THR A 142 1.26 -1.12 0.25
C THR A 142 1.76 -1.87 1.49
N SER A 143 2.10 -3.14 1.34
CA SER A 143 2.58 -3.97 2.45
C SER A 143 4.10 -3.86 2.61
N ASP A 144 4.58 -3.53 3.81
CA ASP A 144 6.00 -3.42 4.14
C ASP A 144 6.64 -4.75 4.56
N GLY A 145 7.98 -4.82 4.62
CA GLY A 145 8.79 -5.91 5.13
C GLY A 145 9.38 -6.84 4.08
N TRP A 146 10.46 -7.54 4.45
CA TRP A 146 11.33 -8.32 3.55
C TRP A 146 10.78 -9.70 3.17
N LEU A 147 10.15 -10.42 4.11
CA LEU A 147 9.64 -11.77 3.86
C LEU A 147 8.48 -11.76 2.87
N LYS A 148 8.35 -12.84 2.10
CA LYS A 148 7.17 -13.08 1.28
C LYS A 148 5.92 -13.09 2.16
N LYS A 149 4.92 -12.35 1.78
CA LYS A 149 3.65 -12.28 2.47
C LYS A 149 2.54 -11.92 1.49
N LYS A 150 1.31 -12.26 1.87
CA LYS A 150 0.12 -11.84 1.15
C LYS A 150 -1.06 -11.66 2.09
N TRP A 151 -1.93 -10.73 1.75
CA TRP A 151 -3.24 -10.58 2.36
C TRP A 151 -4.24 -11.52 1.69
N THR A 152 -5.14 -12.08 2.48
CA THR A 152 -6.23 -12.95 2.03
C THR A 152 -7.43 -12.82 2.97
N ILE A 153 -8.60 -13.24 2.53
CA ILE A 153 -9.80 -13.32 3.36
C ILE A 153 -10.11 -14.78 3.63
N ILE A 154 -10.07 -15.18 4.90
CA ILE A 154 -10.38 -16.54 5.37
C ILE A 154 -11.55 -16.45 6.36
N ASP A 155 -12.65 -17.10 6.06
CA ASP A 155 -13.88 -17.10 6.88
C ASP A 155 -14.32 -15.66 7.25
N GLY A 156 -14.29 -14.75 6.28
CA GLY A 156 -14.63 -13.34 6.45
C GLY A 156 -13.62 -12.50 7.22
N LYS A 157 -12.48 -13.09 7.63
CA LYS A 157 -11.41 -12.39 8.36
C LYS A 157 -10.27 -12.06 7.43
N ARG A 158 -9.75 -10.80 7.53
CA ARG A 158 -8.57 -10.35 6.81
C ARG A 158 -7.33 -10.89 7.49
N CYS A 159 -6.63 -11.78 6.80
CA CYS A 159 -5.46 -12.50 7.32
C CYS A 159 -4.21 -12.14 6.52
N LEU A 160 -3.11 -11.88 7.20
CA LEU A 160 -1.79 -11.73 6.58
C LEU A 160 -1.04 -13.07 6.68
N ILE A 161 -0.88 -13.75 5.53
CA ILE A 161 -0.07 -14.96 5.44
C ILE A 161 1.38 -14.54 5.24
N LYS A 162 2.29 -15.06 6.03
CA LYS A 162 3.73 -14.84 5.95
C LYS A 162 4.47 -16.15 5.69
N SER A 163 5.51 -16.11 4.85
CA SER A 163 6.46 -17.23 4.72
C SER A 163 7.66 -17.01 5.65
N GLY A 164 8.44 -18.06 5.85
CA GLY A 164 9.78 -17.95 6.43
C GLY A 164 10.85 -17.76 5.35
N SER A 165 12.08 -17.47 5.78
CA SER A 165 13.26 -17.39 4.93
C SER A 165 14.06 -18.69 4.94
N ALA A 166 14.61 -19.06 3.76
CA ALA A 166 15.51 -20.21 3.67
C ALA A 166 16.79 -19.94 4.51
N PRO A 167 17.45 -20.98 5.05
CA PRO A 167 17.12 -22.40 4.90
C PRO A 167 16.14 -22.94 5.94
N PHE A 168 15.86 -22.21 7.03
CA PHE A 168 15.17 -22.80 8.20
C PHE A 168 13.69 -22.47 8.32
N PHE A 169 13.21 -21.42 7.66
CA PHE A 169 11.79 -20.98 7.66
C PHE A 169 11.20 -20.82 9.07
N GLN A 170 11.99 -20.34 10.04
CA GLN A 170 11.63 -20.31 11.47
C GLN A 170 10.81 -19.08 11.87
N GLU A 171 10.82 -17.99 11.09
CA GLU A 171 10.20 -16.72 11.47
C GLU A 171 8.71 -16.86 11.79
N PRO A 172 7.86 -17.56 10.97
CA PRO A 172 6.45 -17.75 11.31
C PRO A 172 6.24 -18.55 12.61
N LEU A 173 7.09 -19.53 12.89
CA LEU A 173 7.05 -20.30 14.12
C LEU A 173 7.39 -19.43 15.33
N ASN A 174 8.43 -18.61 15.23
CA ASN A 174 8.85 -17.70 16.29
C ASN A 174 7.78 -16.64 16.57
N GLU A 175 7.15 -16.07 15.53
CA GLU A 175 6.00 -15.15 15.69
C GLU A 175 4.82 -15.84 16.40
N LYS A 176 4.52 -17.08 16.03
CA LYS A 176 3.47 -17.88 16.68
C LYS A 176 3.76 -18.11 18.15
N ILE A 177 4.98 -18.52 18.49
CA ILE A 177 5.40 -18.74 19.88
C ILE A 177 5.31 -17.43 20.67
N ALA A 178 5.83 -16.33 20.13
CA ALA A 178 5.76 -15.03 20.79
C ALA A 178 4.31 -14.59 21.07
N SER A 179 3.38 -14.84 20.12
CA SER A 179 1.96 -14.49 20.28
C SER A 179 1.21 -15.34 21.32
N ILE A 180 1.75 -16.49 21.71
CA ILE A 180 1.18 -17.35 22.75
C ILE A 180 1.69 -16.94 24.14
N LEU A 181 2.89 -16.35 24.21
CA LEU A 181 3.54 -15.97 25.46
C LEU A 181 3.14 -14.55 25.94
N GLN A 182 2.47 -13.75 25.09
CA GLN A 182 1.91 -12.43 25.42
C GLN A 182 0.48 -12.54 25.99
#